data_95b2708f1e4cfbb3d8ab832e616544ef
#
_entry.id   95b2708f1e4cfbb3d8ab832e616544ef
#
_cell.length_a   1.000
_cell.length_b   1.000
_cell.length_c   1.000
_cell.angle_alpha   90.00
_cell.angle_beta   90.00
_cell.angle_gamma   90.00
#
_symmetry.space_group_name_H-M   'P 1'
#
loop_
_entity.id
_entity.type
_entity.pdbx_description
1 polymer ?
#
loop_
_entity_poly.entity_id
_entity_poly.type
_entity_poly.pdbx_seq_one_letter_code
_entity_poly.pdbx_strand_id
1 'polypeptide(L)'
;MPLRNLPTQSAQSLAQLIDIRPGQVSSMALTRNAGFDLTLLAFAPGESVSEEEYFGDTLYYLVEGTACVVLPDTRVTLAAGEVLRVPAHVLHAVEGADDHGFKLLQLNA
;
A
#
# COMPACT_ATOMS: atom_id res chain seq x y z
N MET A 1 0.02 -22.84 3.30
CA MET A 1 -0.99 -21.80 3.08
C MET A 1 -0.32 -20.51 2.67
N PRO A 2 -0.81 -19.84 1.62
CA PRO A 2 -0.15 -18.63 1.12
C PRO A 2 -0.35 -17.38 1.97
N LEU A 3 -1.42 -17.32 2.78
CA LEU A 3 -1.69 -16.12 3.60
C LEU A 3 -1.02 -16.21 4.97
N ARG A 4 -0.60 -15.06 5.50
CA ARG A 4 0.04 -14.94 6.80
C ARG A 4 -0.28 -13.59 7.43
N ASN A 5 -0.04 -13.48 8.75
CA ASN A 5 -0.19 -12.24 9.52
C ASN A 5 -1.61 -11.67 9.52
N LEU A 6 -2.60 -12.52 9.33
CA LEU A 6 -4.01 -12.14 9.37
C LEU A 6 -4.71 -12.86 10.52
N PRO A 7 -5.73 -12.25 11.14
CA PRO A 7 -6.46 -12.89 12.23
C PRO A 7 -7.29 -14.07 11.73
N THR A 8 -7.37 -15.14 12.52
CA THR A 8 -8.06 -16.37 12.14
C THR A 8 -9.24 -16.72 13.05
N GLN A 9 -9.28 -16.19 14.27
CA GLN A 9 -10.31 -16.54 15.25
C GLN A 9 -11.23 -15.37 15.60
N SER A 10 -10.88 -14.19 15.15
CA SER A 10 -11.70 -12.99 15.31
C SER A 10 -11.42 -12.06 14.16
N ALA A 11 -12.39 -11.23 13.81
CA ALA A 11 -12.18 -10.20 12.80
C ALA A 11 -11.53 -8.97 13.42
N GLN A 12 -10.62 -8.34 12.69
CA GLN A 12 -9.97 -7.10 13.10
C GLN A 12 -9.99 -6.10 11.95
N SER A 13 -9.93 -4.84 12.29
CA SER A 13 -9.74 -3.79 11.30
C SER A 13 -8.36 -3.97 10.65
N LEU A 14 -8.31 -3.93 9.33
CA LEU A 14 -7.05 -4.03 8.59
C LEU A 14 -6.08 -2.92 9.03
N ALA A 15 -6.60 -1.73 9.32
CA ALA A 15 -5.80 -0.60 9.77
C ALA A 15 -5.09 -0.84 11.10
N GLN A 16 -5.62 -1.72 11.95
CA GLN A 16 -5.03 -2.02 13.25
C GLN A 16 -3.93 -3.07 13.20
N LEU A 17 -3.73 -3.71 12.06
CA LEU A 17 -2.71 -4.76 11.93
C LEU A 17 -1.30 -4.20 11.78
N ILE A 18 -1.17 -2.93 11.47
CA ILE A 18 0.13 -2.28 11.28
C ILE A 18 0.09 -0.87 11.88
N ASP A 19 1.21 -0.44 12.44
CA ASP A 19 1.33 0.89 13.05
C ASP A 19 2.15 1.83 12.16
N ILE A 20 1.76 3.10 12.14
CA ILE A 20 2.58 4.16 11.55
C ILE A 20 3.70 4.45 12.55
N ARG A 21 4.95 4.36 12.10
CA ARG A 21 6.12 4.60 12.93
C ARG A 21 6.85 5.84 12.44
N PRO A 22 7.24 6.76 13.34
CA PRO A 22 7.88 8.01 12.94
C PRO A 22 9.09 7.82 12.05
N GLY A 23 9.15 8.61 10.97
CA GLY A 23 10.29 8.67 10.08
C GLY A 23 10.50 7.47 9.18
N GLN A 24 9.50 6.60 9.04
CA GLN A 24 9.71 5.40 8.22
C GLN A 24 8.45 4.92 7.51
N VAL A 25 8.66 4.05 6.54
CA VAL A 25 7.63 3.23 5.91
C VAL A 25 7.77 1.82 6.50
N SER A 26 6.71 1.33 7.12
CA SER A 26 6.66 -0.03 7.67
C SER A 26 5.90 -0.93 6.73
N SER A 27 6.32 -2.18 6.61
CA SER A 27 5.64 -3.14 5.74
C SER A 27 5.42 -4.47 6.45
N MET A 28 4.33 -5.14 6.09
CA MET A 28 4.01 -6.46 6.59
C MET A 28 3.49 -7.31 5.43
N ALA A 29 4.20 -8.38 5.12
CA ALA A 29 3.77 -9.31 4.08
C ALA A 29 2.57 -10.11 4.55
N LEU A 30 1.55 -10.21 3.70
CA LEU A 30 0.35 -10.99 3.97
C LEU A 30 0.30 -12.28 3.16
N THR A 31 1.28 -12.49 2.28
CA THR A 31 1.40 -13.70 1.47
C THR A 31 2.77 -14.35 1.64
N ARG A 32 2.83 -15.64 1.34
CA ARG A 32 4.07 -16.40 1.33
C ARG A 32 3.95 -17.49 0.27
N ASN A 33 4.80 -17.41 -0.77
CA ASN A 33 4.82 -18.40 -1.86
C ASN A 33 3.48 -18.54 -2.57
N ALA A 34 2.79 -17.40 -2.80
CA ALA A 34 1.43 -17.42 -3.32
C ALA A 34 1.34 -17.19 -4.83
N GLY A 35 2.44 -16.90 -5.51
CA GLY A 35 2.43 -16.52 -6.92
C GLY A 35 2.03 -15.06 -7.13
N PHE A 36 1.70 -14.34 -6.07
CA PHE A 36 1.48 -12.90 -6.04
C PHE A 36 1.90 -12.38 -4.68
N ASP A 37 2.14 -11.08 -4.58
CA ASP A 37 2.52 -10.44 -3.32
C ASP A 37 1.40 -9.53 -2.82
N LEU A 38 1.01 -9.72 -1.57
CA LEU A 38 0.07 -8.86 -0.88
C LEU A 38 0.77 -8.30 0.35
N THR A 39 0.86 -6.97 0.44
CA THR A 39 1.62 -6.29 1.48
C THR A 39 0.80 -5.16 2.08
N LEU A 40 0.80 -5.08 3.40
CA LEU A 40 0.21 -3.96 4.12
C LEU A 40 1.34 -3.00 4.50
N LEU A 41 1.15 -1.71 4.19
CA LEU A 41 2.15 -0.67 4.37
C LEU A 41 1.62 0.44 5.26
N ALA A 42 2.48 0.99 6.10
CA ALA A 42 2.18 2.16 6.92
C ALA A 42 3.26 3.21 6.69
N PHE A 43 2.83 4.38 6.22
CA PHE A 43 3.71 5.49 5.87
C PHE A 43 3.60 6.57 6.93
N ALA A 44 4.73 6.98 7.50
CA ALA A 44 4.78 8.15 8.37
C ALA A 44 4.56 9.44 7.56
N PRO A 45 4.17 10.55 8.21
CA PRO A 45 4.04 11.83 7.50
C PRO A 45 5.29 12.18 6.70
N GLY A 46 5.11 12.61 5.46
CA GLY A 46 6.19 13.01 4.56
C GLY A 46 6.94 11.86 3.89
N GLU A 47 6.66 10.62 4.24
CA GLU A 47 7.34 9.49 3.64
C GLU A 47 6.72 9.10 2.29
N SER A 48 7.55 8.51 1.43
CA SER A 48 7.14 8.12 0.09
C SER A 48 7.95 6.93 -0.38
N VAL A 49 7.44 6.25 -1.39
CA VAL A 49 8.18 5.25 -2.16
C VAL A 49 8.48 5.86 -3.51
N SER A 50 9.77 5.87 -3.88
CA SER A 50 10.23 6.42 -5.15
C SER A 50 9.69 5.61 -6.33
N GLU A 51 9.91 6.13 -7.54
CA GLU A 51 9.36 5.53 -8.76
C GLU A 51 9.80 4.09 -8.94
N GLU A 52 8.82 3.23 -9.21
CA GLU A 52 9.01 1.82 -9.49
C GLU A 52 8.07 1.38 -10.60
N GLU A 53 8.45 0.32 -11.32
CA GLU A 53 7.56 -0.39 -12.23
C GLU A 53 7.62 -1.88 -11.94
N TYR A 54 6.52 -2.56 -12.18
CA TYR A 54 6.42 -3.99 -11.92
C TYR A 54 6.05 -4.75 -13.18
N PHE A 55 6.38 -6.02 -13.22
CA PHE A 55 6.08 -6.89 -14.37
C PHE A 55 4.61 -7.20 -14.53
N GLY A 56 3.86 -7.20 -13.43
CA GLY A 56 2.42 -7.41 -13.44
C GLY A 56 1.68 -6.16 -13.00
N ASP A 57 0.36 -6.26 -12.97
CA ASP A 57 -0.47 -5.17 -12.49
C ASP A 57 -0.33 -5.01 -10.97
N THR A 58 -0.45 -3.78 -10.51
CA THR A 58 -0.48 -3.46 -9.08
C THR A 58 -1.85 -2.91 -8.71
N LEU A 59 -2.41 -3.42 -7.61
CA LEU A 59 -3.62 -2.85 -7.02
C LEU A 59 -3.23 -2.15 -5.73
N TYR A 60 -3.65 -0.90 -5.59
CA TYR A 60 -3.55 -0.14 -4.35
C TYR A 60 -4.93 0.06 -3.76
N TYR A 61 -5.09 -0.30 -2.50
CA TYR A 61 -6.29 -0.03 -1.73
C TYR A 61 -5.91 0.81 -0.51
N LEU A 62 -6.48 2.01 -0.40
CA LEU A 62 -6.15 2.87 0.73
C LEU A 62 -6.97 2.49 1.95
N VAL A 63 -6.27 2.08 3.00
CA VAL A 63 -6.89 1.58 4.24
C VAL A 63 -7.22 2.71 5.19
N GLU A 64 -6.32 3.69 5.30
CA GLU A 64 -6.44 4.80 6.25
C GLU A 64 -5.69 6.02 5.74
N GLY A 65 -6.25 7.20 5.94
CA GLY A 65 -5.63 8.45 5.54
C GLY A 65 -5.88 8.81 4.07
N THR A 66 -4.95 9.52 3.48
CA THR A 66 -4.96 9.87 2.04
C THR A 66 -3.58 9.70 1.47
N ALA A 67 -3.50 9.29 0.21
CA ALA A 67 -2.25 9.09 -0.49
C ALA A 67 -2.37 9.56 -1.93
N CYS A 68 -1.23 9.78 -2.57
CA CYS A 68 -1.16 10.15 -3.97
C CYS A 68 -0.30 9.15 -4.73
N VAL A 69 -0.82 8.61 -5.82
CA VAL A 69 -0.05 7.81 -6.76
C VAL A 69 0.34 8.73 -7.91
N VAL A 70 1.66 8.89 -8.10
CA VAL A 70 2.22 9.77 -9.12
C VAL A 70 2.48 8.94 -10.36
N LEU A 71 1.66 9.15 -11.38
CA LEU A 71 1.76 8.47 -12.67
C LEU A 71 2.54 9.36 -13.65
N PRO A 72 2.96 8.82 -14.82
CA PRO A 72 3.76 9.62 -15.78
C PRO A 72 3.10 10.94 -16.19
N ASP A 73 1.78 10.93 -16.39
CA ASP A 73 1.07 12.09 -16.93
C ASP A 73 0.11 12.76 -15.95
N THR A 74 -0.06 12.19 -14.75
CA THR A 74 -1.05 12.71 -13.81
C THR A 74 -0.75 12.23 -12.39
N ARG A 75 -1.48 12.77 -11.44
CA ARG A 75 -1.43 12.38 -10.03
C ARG A 75 -2.83 11.94 -9.63
N VAL A 76 -2.94 10.80 -8.96
CA VAL A 76 -4.22 10.26 -8.52
C VAL A 76 -4.25 10.24 -7.00
N THR A 77 -5.18 10.97 -6.42
CA THR A 77 -5.38 10.98 -4.97
C THR A 77 -6.33 9.86 -4.59
N LEU A 78 -5.93 9.08 -3.58
CA LEU A 78 -6.74 8.03 -2.99
C LEU A 78 -7.21 8.45 -1.60
N ALA A 79 -8.50 8.28 -1.35
CA ALA A 79 -9.09 8.38 -0.02
C ALA A 79 -9.33 6.98 0.53
N ALA A 80 -9.51 6.89 1.85
CA ALA A 80 -9.76 5.61 2.52
C ALA A 80 -10.94 4.88 1.87
N GLY A 81 -10.73 3.60 1.55
CA GLY A 81 -11.71 2.75 0.88
C GLY A 81 -11.65 2.78 -0.64
N GLU A 82 -10.80 3.61 -1.22
CA GLU A 82 -10.67 3.70 -2.68
C GLU A 82 -9.55 2.81 -3.20
N VAL A 83 -9.70 2.37 -4.44
CA VAL A 83 -8.73 1.49 -5.12
C VAL A 83 -8.24 2.12 -6.40
N LEU A 84 -7.01 1.75 -6.79
CA LEU A 84 -6.43 2.10 -8.07
C LEU A 84 -5.66 0.90 -8.60
N ARG A 85 -5.82 0.60 -9.89
CA ARG A 85 -4.96 -0.36 -10.58
C ARG A 85 -3.92 0.41 -11.38
N VAL A 86 -2.65 0.05 -11.18
CA VAL A 86 -1.56 0.54 -12.03
C VAL A 86 -1.15 -0.61 -12.94
N PRO A 87 -1.29 -0.46 -14.26
CA PRO A 87 -0.92 -1.53 -15.21
C PRO A 87 0.56 -1.87 -15.15
N ALA A 88 0.88 -3.09 -15.60
CA ALA A 88 2.27 -3.54 -15.70
C ALA A 88 3.13 -2.54 -16.48
N HIS A 89 4.37 -2.38 -16.05
CA HIS A 89 5.39 -1.53 -16.70
C HIS A 89 5.10 -0.03 -16.70
N VAL A 90 4.14 0.43 -15.91
CA VAL A 90 3.90 1.86 -15.73
C VAL A 90 4.73 2.36 -14.55
N LEU A 91 5.69 3.23 -14.82
CA LEU A 91 6.54 3.82 -13.79
C LEU A 91 5.71 4.75 -12.92
N HIS A 92 5.74 4.58 -11.60
CA HIS A 92 4.93 5.38 -10.69
C HIS A 92 5.53 5.44 -9.29
N ALA A 93 5.13 6.44 -8.53
CA ALA A 93 5.53 6.62 -7.14
C ALA A 93 4.30 6.73 -6.24
N VAL A 94 4.48 6.48 -4.96
CA VAL A 94 3.44 6.65 -3.94
C VAL A 94 3.96 7.64 -2.90
N GLU A 95 3.18 8.67 -2.62
CA GLU A 95 3.54 9.68 -1.63
C GLU A 95 2.34 10.13 -0.81
N GLY A 96 2.61 10.66 0.38
CA GLY A 96 1.60 11.20 1.28
C GLY A 96 1.81 12.68 1.55
N ALA A 97 0.96 13.23 2.40
CA ALA A 97 1.10 14.60 2.86
C ALA A 97 2.15 14.71 3.97
N ASP A 98 2.64 15.93 4.21
CA ASP A 98 3.66 16.16 5.24
C ASP A 98 3.11 16.17 6.66
N ASP A 99 1.79 16.33 6.81
CA ASP A 99 1.14 16.50 8.12
C ASP A 99 0.43 15.26 8.65
N HIS A 100 0.31 14.20 7.86
CA HIS A 100 -0.30 12.96 8.31
C HIS A 100 0.25 11.76 7.54
N GLY A 101 0.18 10.58 8.17
CA GLY A 101 0.54 9.32 7.55
C GLY A 101 -0.66 8.63 6.91
N PHE A 102 -0.40 7.47 6.32
CA PHE A 102 -1.46 6.67 5.70
C PHE A 102 -1.10 5.19 5.74
N LYS A 103 -2.12 4.35 5.53
CA LYS A 103 -1.95 2.90 5.44
C LYS A 103 -2.52 2.40 4.13
N LEU A 104 -1.76 1.55 3.47
CA LEU A 104 -2.00 1.12 2.10
C LEU A 104 -1.88 -0.40 1.99
N LEU A 105 -2.83 -1.01 1.27
CA LEU A 105 -2.73 -2.41 0.89
C LEU A 105 -2.30 -2.48 -0.56
N GLN A 106 -1.21 -3.21 -0.82
CA GLN A 106 -0.64 -3.34 -2.15
C GLN A 106 -0.64 -4.80 -2.58
N LEU A 107 -1.21 -5.06 -3.75
CA LEU A 107 -1.16 -6.38 -4.38
C LEU A 107 -0.39 -6.26 -5.69
N ASN A 108 0.67 -7.05 -5.81
CA ASN A 108 1.45 -7.18 -7.05
C ASN A 108 1.13 -8.53 -7.67
N ALA A 109 0.46 -8.49 -8.77
CA ALA A 109 0.04 -9.70 -9.47
C ALA A 109 1.15 -10.32 -10.32
#